data_f85b182df8f9eb9e3f9551a50c4d9eda
#
_entry.id   f85b182df8f9eb9e3f9551a50c4d9eda
#
_cell.length_a   1.000
_cell.length_b   1.000
_cell.length_c   1.000
_cell.angle_alpha   90.00
_cell.angle_beta   90.00
_cell.angle_gamma   90.00
#
_symmetry.space_group_name_H-M   'P 1'
#
loop_
_entity.id
_entity.type
_entity.pdbx_description
1 polymer ?
#
loop_
_entity_poly.entity_id
_entity_poly.type
_entity_poly.pdbx_seq_one_letter_code
_entity_poly.pdbx_strand_id
1 'polypeptide(L)'
;LYYTEWNTSANEGDEFHDTPYSSALVTKTLIDNYGYVEAYSFWTFSDIFEEHGQVPGEFRGGFGLQTIHGIPKPVYRAFELMHQLGEERLPKVEEQGHVGICPIVDKEGSLAILVYNQEMIGKSVSEEKVEIHIKNAPGKKAEIQRIDDNHANAKKQWEEMGCPTYPTPAQVKELKEASELKTEELPVKVEGEEAVLEFALPAYGVALIKLDRKSVV
;
A
#
# COMPACT_ATOMS: atom_id res chain seq x y z
N LEU A 1 4.50 23.76 -4.21
CA LEU A 1 3.16 23.52 -3.70
C LEU A 1 3.26 22.59 -2.50
N TYR A 2 2.52 22.94 -1.42
CA TYR A 2 2.44 22.15 -0.19
C TYR A 2 0.96 21.87 0.09
N TYR A 3 0.60 20.61 0.27
CA TYR A 3 -0.70 20.22 0.83
C TYR A 3 -0.51 20.02 2.33
N THR A 4 -1.01 20.97 3.12
CA THR A 4 -0.86 20.98 4.59
C THR A 4 -1.83 20.05 5.29
N GLU A 5 -2.92 19.71 4.61
CA GLU A 5 -3.93 18.74 5.05
C GLU A 5 -4.51 18.03 3.82
N TRP A 6 -4.56 16.72 3.83
CA TRP A 6 -5.27 15.94 2.82
C TRP A 6 -5.57 14.52 3.31
N ASN A 7 -6.59 13.93 2.74
CA ASN A 7 -6.96 12.54 2.94
C ASN A 7 -7.66 12.04 1.64
N THR A 8 -8.15 10.82 1.63
CA THR A 8 -8.88 10.23 0.50
C THR A 8 -10.26 10.88 0.31
N SER A 9 -10.85 11.40 1.36
CA SER A 9 -12.01 12.30 1.34
C SER A 9 -12.00 13.23 2.56
N ALA A 10 -12.80 14.29 2.53
CA ALA A 10 -13.02 15.22 3.64
C ALA A 10 -14.21 14.82 4.54
N ASN A 11 -14.80 13.66 4.32
CA ASN A 11 -15.98 13.20 5.05
C ASN A 11 -15.56 12.30 6.20
N GLU A 12 -15.75 12.75 7.44
CA GLU A 12 -15.63 11.87 8.60
C GLU A 12 -16.69 10.76 8.52
N GLY A 13 -16.30 9.53 8.89
CA GLY A 13 -17.16 8.36 8.76
C GLY A 13 -17.16 7.73 7.36
N ASP A 14 -16.32 8.19 6.45
CA ASP A 14 -16.14 7.55 5.15
C ASP A 14 -15.45 6.19 5.31
N GLU A 15 -16.17 5.11 5.01
CA GLU A 15 -15.67 3.75 5.16
C GLU A 15 -14.40 3.46 4.36
N PHE A 16 -14.15 4.20 3.28
CA PHE A 16 -12.96 4.03 2.45
C PHE A 16 -11.66 4.43 3.15
N HIS A 17 -11.71 5.27 4.21
CA HIS A 17 -10.54 5.59 5.04
C HIS A 17 -9.90 4.34 5.68
N ASP A 18 -10.69 3.32 5.94
CA ASP A 18 -10.27 2.11 6.65
C ASP A 18 -9.97 0.92 5.71
N THR A 19 -10.00 1.12 4.40
CA THR A 19 -9.90 0.04 3.41
C THR A 19 -8.64 0.14 2.54
N PRO A 20 -8.28 -0.92 1.78
CA PRO A 20 -7.19 -0.88 0.81
C PRO A 20 -7.33 0.23 -0.26
N TYR A 21 -8.55 0.69 -0.54
CA TYR A 21 -8.79 1.84 -1.41
C TYR A 21 -7.94 3.06 -1.02
N SER A 22 -7.89 3.39 0.27
CA SER A 22 -7.09 4.53 0.76
C SER A 22 -5.60 4.35 0.49
N SER A 23 -5.08 3.13 0.62
CA SER A 23 -3.69 2.79 0.31
C SER A 23 -3.36 3.02 -1.15
N ALA A 24 -4.20 2.51 -2.04
CA ALA A 24 -3.99 2.60 -3.48
C ALA A 24 -4.12 4.05 -3.97
N LEU A 25 -5.12 4.81 -3.47
CA LEU A 25 -5.30 6.22 -3.82
C LEU A 25 -4.13 7.09 -3.34
N VAL A 26 -3.67 6.88 -2.10
CA VAL A 26 -2.51 7.61 -1.56
C VAL A 26 -1.26 7.28 -2.35
N THR A 27 -1.00 6.00 -2.61
CA THR A 27 0.15 5.55 -3.42
C THR A 27 0.14 6.21 -4.79
N LYS A 28 -0.98 6.10 -5.51
CA LYS A 28 -1.15 6.73 -6.83
C LYS A 28 -0.90 8.23 -6.77
N THR A 29 -1.54 8.91 -5.81
CA THR A 29 -1.44 10.37 -5.69
C THR A 29 0.00 10.84 -5.48
N LEU A 30 0.75 10.19 -4.60
CA LEU A 30 2.13 10.56 -4.31
C LEU A 30 3.06 10.25 -5.50
N ILE A 31 2.87 9.12 -6.17
CA ILE A 31 3.69 8.74 -7.32
C ILE A 31 3.41 9.63 -8.54
N ASP A 32 2.15 9.91 -8.86
CA ASP A 32 1.76 10.69 -10.04
C ASP A 32 2.14 12.17 -9.89
N ASN A 33 2.17 12.69 -8.68
CA ASN A 33 2.50 14.08 -8.40
C ASN A 33 3.95 14.32 -7.95
N TYR A 34 4.78 13.30 -8.03
CA TYR A 34 6.20 13.42 -7.72
C TYR A 34 6.86 14.49 -8.59
N GLY A 35 7.55 15.45 -7.97
CA GLY A 35 8.19 16.59 -8.65
C GLY A 35 7.27 17.80 -8.91
N TYR A 36 5.95 17.68 -8.72
CA TYR A 36 5.00 18.80 -8.81
C TYR A 36 4.61 19.36 -7.44
N VAL A 37 4.61 18.49 -6.42
CA VAL A 37 4.24 18.84 -5.04
C VAL A 37 5.43 18.58 -4.15
N GLU A 38 5.80 19.58 -3.34
CA GLU A 38 6.95 19.53 -2.44
C GLU A 38 6.68 18.66 -1.20
N ALA A 39 5.45 18.72 -0.68
CA ALA A 39 5.07 17.94 0.49
C ALA A 39 3.55 17.74 0.58
N TYR A 40 3.20 16.60 1.14
CA TYR A 40 1.85 16.23 1.56
C TYR A 40 1.84 15.93 3.05
N SER A 41 0.97 16.61 3.82
CA SER A 41 0.70 16.28 5.20
C SER A 41 -0.62 15.54 5.30
N PHE A 42 -0.56 14.23 5.55
CA PHE A 42 -1.75 13.41 5.66
C PHE A 42 -2.54 13.75 6.93
N TRP A 43 -3.83 13.94 6.80
CA TRP A 43 -4.74 14.22 7.88
C TRP A 43 -5.55 12.96 8.24
N THR A 44 -5.23 12.24 9.34
CA THR A 44 -4.28 12.65 10.41
C THR A 44 -3.54 11.41 10.92
N PHE A 45 -2.76 11.52 11.97
CA PHE A 45 -1.96 10.39 12.48
C PHE A 45 -2.81 9.30 13.14
N SER A 46 -3.85 9.66 13.88
CA SER A 46 -4.66 8.73 14.67
C SER A 46 -6.12 9.14 14.68
N ASP A 47 -7.03 8.15 14.82
CA ASP A 47 -8.45 8.37 15.06
C ASP A 47 -8.73 8.94 16.46
N ILE A 48 -7.72 9.08 17.33
CA ILE A 48 -7.80 9.90 18.54
C ILE A 48 -7.71 11.37 18.14
N PHE A 49 -8.79 11.85 17.57
CA PHE A 49 -8.90 13.22 17.08
C PHE A 49 -10.37 13.65 17.09
N GLU A 50 -10.65 14.77 17.74
CA GLU A 50 -12.01 15.27 17.93
C GLU A 50 -12.24 16.54 17.11
N GLU A 51 -12.54 16.41 15.83
CA GLU A 51 -12.99 17.53 15.00
C GLU A 51 -14.52 17.69 15.05
N HIS A 52 -15.23 16.58 14.91
CA HIS A 52 -16.70 16.51 14.92
C HIS A 52 -17.24 15.58 16.01
N GLY A 53 -16.44 15.29 17.03
CA GLY A 53 -16.67 14.31 18.06
C GLY A 53 -15.72 13.13 17.94
N GLN A 54 -15.64 12.33 19.02
CA GLN A 54 -14.76 11.17 19.05
C GLN A 54 -15.33 10.04 18.18
N VAL A 55 -14.47 9.44 17.35
CA VAL A 55 -14.80 8.23 16.58
C VAL A 55 -15.29 7.12 17.54
N PRO A 56 -16.46 6.51 17.30
CA PRO A 56 -17.12 5.65 18.28
C PRO A 56 -16.56 4.22 18.39
N GLY A 57 -15.40 3.95 17.84
CA GLY A 57 -14.75 2.62 17.88
C GLY A 57 -13.78 2.39 16.73
N GLU A 58 -13.33 1.14 16.58
CA GLU A 58 -12.41 0.75 15.52
C GLU A 58 -13.07 0.79 14.15
N PHE A 59 -12.31 1.19 13.13
CA PHE A 59 -12.71 1.14 11.71
C PHE A 59 -14.08 1.78 11.44
N ARG A 60 -14.27 2.99 11.93
CA ARG A 60 -15.50 3.81 11.75
C ARG A 60 -15.30 5.00 10.81
N GLY A 61 -14.33 4.89 9.91
CA GLY A 61 -14.08 5.92 8.89
C GLY A 61 -13.41 7.18 9.43
N GLY A 62 -12.72 7.10 10.56
CA GLY A 62 -11.91 8.20 11.07
C GLY A 62 -10.75 8.56 10.12
N PHE A 63 -10.23 9.77 10.25
CA PHE A 63 -9.18 10.31 9.37
C PHE A 63 -7.78 9.75 9.65
N GLY A 64 -7.58 9.04 10.76
CA GLY A 64 -6.27 8.58 11.22
C GLY A 64 -5.62 7.54 10.31
N LEU A 65 -4.30 7.54 10.30
CA LEU A 65 -3.49 6.43 9.77
C LEU A 65 -3.68 5.15 10.60
N GLN A 66 -4.04 5.29 11.85
CA GLN A 66 -4.32 4.20 12.78
C GLN A 66 -5.57 4.49 13.60
N THR A 67 -6.18 3.42 14.08
CA THR A 67 -7.42 3.48 14.88
C THR A 67 -7.17 4.01 16.29
N ILE A 68 -8.23 4.12 17.10
CA ILE A 68 -8.16 4.61 18.50
C ILE A 68 -7.27 3.73 19.41
N HIS A 69 -7.13 2.43 19.13
CA HIS A 69 -6.22 1.54 19.85
C HIS A 69 -4.84 1.39 19.17
N GLY A 70 -4.52 2.29 18.22
CA GLY A 70 -3.25 2.27 17.50
C GLY A 70 -3.08 1.03 16.63
N ILE A 71 -4.15 0.56 15.99
CA ILE A 71 -4.12 -0.49 14.99
C ILE A 71 -3.86 0.18 13.64
N PRO A 72 -2.75 -0.12 12.96
CA PRO A 72 -2.46 0.47 11.65
C PRO A 72 -3.53 0.11 10.62
N LYS A 73 -4.04 1.12 9.93
CA LYS A 73 -4.93 0.95 8.77
C LYS A 73 -4.13 0.63 7.51
N PRO A 74 -4.76 0.15 6.43
CA PRO A 74 -4.07 -0.10 5.17
C PRO A 74 -3.25 1.10 4.67
N VAL A 75 -3.76 2.31 4.81
CA VAL A 75 -3.05 3.55 4.39
C VAL A 75 -1.74 3.78 5.17
N TYR A 76 -1.67 3.43 6.46
CA TYR A 76 -0.43 3.45 7.22
C TYR A 76 0.63 2.55 6.57
N ARG A 77 0.21 1.36 6.16
CA ARG A 77 1.09 0.38 5.52
C ARG A 77 1.56 0.82 4.13
N ALA A 78 0.77 1.62 3.41
CA ALA A 78 1.22 2.23 2.16
C ALA A 78 2.39 3.19 2.38
N PHE A 79 2.34 4.03 3.41
CA PHE A 79 3.48 4.87 3.78
C PHE A 79 4.69 4.04 4.20
N GLU A 80 4.49 2.94 4.92
CA GLU A 80 5.57 2.02 5.31
C GLU A 80 6.22 1.34 4.09
N LEU A 81 5.43 0.93 3.07
CA LEU A 81 5.97 0.44 1.80
C LEU A 81 6.79 1.51 1.08
N MET A 82 6.25 2.73 0.99
CA MET A 82 6.95 3.83 0.32
C MET A 82 8.23 4.25 1.06
N HIS A 83 8.27 4.13 2.38
CA HIS A 83 9.49 4.40 3.18
C HIS A 83 10.63 3.41 2.87
N GLN A 84 10.34 2.26 2.30
CA GLN A 84 11.33 1.27 1.91
C GLN A 84 11.90 1.49 0.50
N LEU A 85 11.43 2.50 -0.23
CA LEU A 85 11.90 2.80 -1.59
C LEU A 85 13.32 3.39 -1.57
N GLY A 86 14.05 3.16 -2.65
CA GLY A 86 15.35 3.78 -2.90
C GLY A 86 15.24 5.24 -3.33
N GLU A 87 16.32 5.78 -3.89
CA GLU A 87 16.45 7.22 -4.13
C GLU A 87 16.26 7.61 -5.60
N GLU A 88 16.49 6.70 -6.54
CA GLU A 88 16.48 6.99 -7.96
C GLU A 88 15.29 6.31 -8.66
N ARG A 89 14.32 7.13 -9.06
CA ARG A 89 13.20 6.67 -9.86
C ARG A 89 13.66 6.41 -11.30
N LEU A 90 13.43 5.19 -11.78
CA LEU A 90 13.71 4.85 -13.17
C LEU A 90 12.69 5.51 -14.11
N PRO A 91 13.06 5.69 -15.41
CA PRO A 91 12.13 6.25 -16.38
C PRO A 91 10.82 5.49 -16.43
N LYS A 92 9.75 6.21 -16.79
CA LYS A 92 8.40 5.65 -16.87
C LYS A 92 8.37 4.45 -17.80
N VAL A 93 7.77 3.38 -17.29
CA VAL A 93 7.48 2.14 -18.03
C VAL A 93 6.16 2.28 -18.78
N GLU A 94 5.93 1.52 -19.81
CA GLU A 94 4.61 1.39 -20.41
C GLU A 94 3.65 0.73 -19.41
N GLU A 95 2.55 1.42 -19.13
CA GLU A 95 1.50 0.96 -18.24
C GLU A 95 0.25 0.61 -19.05
N GLN A 96 -0.46 -0.42 -18.64
CA GLN A 96 -1.73 -0.82 -19.25
C GLN A 96 -2.85 -0.88 -18.21
N GLY A 97 -4.03 -0.40 -18.58
CA GLY A 97 -5.21 -0.43 -17.71
C GLY A 97 -5.11 0.53 -16.52
N HIS A 98 -5.53 0.06 -15.34
CA HIS A 98 -5.59 0.82 -14.09
C HIS A 98 -4.40 0.56 -13.16
N VAL A 99 -3.45 -0.25 -13.62
CA VAL A 99 -2.25 -0.60 -12.86
C VAL A 99 -1.16 0.40 -13.15
N GLY A 100 -0.73 1.09 -12.08
CA GLY A 100 0.43 1.96 -12.13
C GLY A 100 1.66 1.27 -11.57
N ILE A 101 2.84 1.62 -12.09
CA ILE A 101 4.12 1.03 -11.72
C ILE A 101 5.17 2.12 -11.49
N CYS A 102 5.95 1.98 -10.42
CA CYS A 102 7.05 2.89 -10.10
C CYS A 102 8.31 2.09 -9.72
N PRO A 103 9.22 1.84 -10.67
CA PRO A 103 10.49 1.20 -10.38
C PRO A 103 11.50 2.23 -9.85
N ILE A 104 12.20 1.85 -8.77
CA ILE A 104 13.16 2.69 -8.04
C ILE A 104 14.39 1.84 -7.71
N VAL A 105 15.57 2.44 -7.87
CA VAL A 105 16.85 1.81 -7.56
C VAL A 105 17.50 2.48 -6.36
N ASP A 106 18.08 1.70 -5.46
CA ASP A 106 18.90 2.22 -4.39
C ASP A 106 20.38 2.43 -4.82
N LYS A 107 21.18 2.99 -3.91
CA LYS A 107 22.61 3.26 -4.16
C LYS A 107 23.44 1.99 -4.38
N GLU A 108 23.00 0.87 -3.86
CA GLU A 108 23.63 -0.44 -4.00
C GLU A 108 23.22 -1.13 -5.31
N GLY A 109 22.24 -0.58 -6.03
CA GLY A 109 21.71 -1.09 -7.29
C GLY A 109 20.67 -2.21 -7.11
N SER A 110 20.05 -2.31 -5.92
CA SER A 110 18.87 -3.16 -5.72
C SER A 110 17.64 -2.46 -6.30
N LEU A 111 16.73 -3.24 -6.86
CA LEU A 111 15.52 -2.74 -7.50
C LEU A 111 14.30 -2.93 -6.61
N ALA A 112 13.58 -1.87 -6.33
CA ALA A 112 12.25 -1.87 -5.71
C ALA A 112 11.21 -1.43 -6.75
N ILE A 113 10.10 -2.16 -6.86
CA ILE A 113 9.03 -1.86 -7.80
C ILE A 113 7.73 -1.73 -7.01
N LEU A 114 7.22 -0.51 -6.93
CA LEU A 114 5.91 -0.25 -6.32
C LEU A 114 4.84 -0.32 -7.42
N VAL A 115 3.82 -1.15 -7.19
CA VAL A 115 2.72 -1.39 -8.13
C VAL A 115 1.40 -1.15 -7.42
N TYR A 116 0.44 -0.51 -8.08
CA TYR A 116 -0.88 -0.24 -7.52
C TYR A 116 -1.97 -0.40 -8.57
N ASN A 117 -3.13 -0.89 -8.14
CA ASN A 117 -4.33 -1.02 -8.98
C ASN A 117 -5.40 -0.08 -8.43
N GLN A 118 -5.56 1.09 -9.06
CA GLN A 118 -6.40 2.17 -8.54
C GLN A 118 -7.30 2.78 -9.60
N GLU A 119 -8.58 2.90 -9.25
CA GLU A 119 -9.55 3.71 -9.97
C GLU A 119 -10.44 4.46 -8.98
N MET A 120 -11.07 5.53 -9.45
CA MET A 120 -11.95 6.35 -8.61
C MET A 120 -13.23 5.61 -8.23
N ILE A 121 -13.76 5.92 -7.04
CA ILE A 121 -15.04 5.38 -6.57
C ILE A 121 -16.13 5.57 -7.64
N GLY A 122 -16.91 4.53 -7.86
CA GLY A 122 -17.98 4.52 -8.86
C GLY A 122 -17.55 4.06 -10.25
N LYS A 123 -16.26 3.87 -10.48
CA LYS A 123 -15.75 3.19 -11.67
C LYS A 123 -15.41 1.74 -11.35
N SER A 124 -15.53 0.88 -12.36
CA SER A 124 -15.18 -0.53 -12.22
C SER A 124 -13.67 -0.70 -12.17
N VAL A 125 -13.19 -1.42 -11.18
CA VAL A 125 -11.82 -1.93 -11.07
C VAL A 125 -11.88 -3.41 -10.75
N SER A 126 -11.07 -4.20 -11.43
CA SER A 126 -10.99 -5.65 -11.27
C SER A 126 -9.60 -6.08 -10.81
N GLU A 127 -9.48 -7.33 -10.40
CA GLU A 127 -8.17 -7.94 -10.24
C GLU A 127 -7.46 -7.98 -11.60
N GLU A 128 -6.19 -7.61 -11.61
CA GLU A 128 -5.35 -7.62 -12.79
C GLU A 128 -4.22 -8.66 -12.65
N LYS A 129 -3.96 -9.40 -13.72
CA LYS A 129 -2.75 -10.22 -13.82
C LYS A 129 -1.60 -9.33 -14.25
N VAL A 130 -0.68 -9.06 -13.33
CA VAL A 130 0.51 -8.23 -13.58
C VAL A 130 1.65 -9.12 -14.04
N GLU A 131 2.29 -8.72 -15.14
CA GLU A 131 3.50 -9.32 -15.67
C GLU A 131 4.54 -8.24 -15.88
N ILE A 132 5.70 -8.37 -15.22
CA ILE A 132 6.78 -7.36 -15.26
C ILE A 132 8.03 -7.99 -15.88
N HIS A 133 8.49 -7.41 -16.99
CA HIS A 133 9.71 -7.79 -17.66
C HIS A 133 10.86 -6.86 -17.27
N ILE A 134 11.93 -7.43 -16.74
CA ILE A 134 13.08 -6.68 -16.23
C ILE A 134 14.33 -7.11 -16.98
N LYS A 135 14.82 -6.21 -17.84
CA LYS A 135 16.12 -6.39 -18.51
C LYS A 135 17.26 -6.13 -17.54
N ASN A 136 18.28 -6.98 -17.57
CA ASN A 136 19.45 -6.86 -16.69
C ASN A 136 19.05 -6.81 -15.21
N ALA A 137 18.13 -7.68 -14.80
CA ALA A 137 17.66 -7.74 -13.42
C ALA A 137 18.83 -7.88 -12.42
N PRO A 138 18.83 -7.13 -11.31
CA PRO A 138 19.94 -7.14 -10.35
C PRO A 138 20.06 -8.45 -9.57
N GLY A 139 19.03 -9.28 -9.56
CA GLY A 139 18.95 -10.54 -8.83
C GLY A 139 18.05 -11.58 -9.48
N LYS A 140 18.09 -12.80 -8.93
CA LYS A 140 17.26 -13.93 -9.35
C LYS A 140 16.22 -14.33 -8.31
N LYS A 141 16.13 -13.59 -7.22
CA LYS A 141 15.13 -13.77 -6.17
C LYS A 141 14.38 -12.47 -6.03
N ALA A 142 13.08 -12.58 -5.89
CA ALA A 142 12.21 -11.45 -5.61
C ALA A 142 11.39 -11.73 -4.36
N GLU A 143 11.15 -10.69 -3.61
CA GLU A 143 10.25 -10.69 -2.46
C GLU A 143 9.11 -9.72 -2.74
N ILE A 144 7.92 -10.00 -2.23
CA ILE A 144 6.74 -9.16 -2.38
C ILE A 144 6.10 -8.90 -1.01
N GLN A 145 5.71 -7.65 -0.77
CA GLN A 145 4.82 -7.23 0.32
C GLN A 145 3.56 -6.63 -0.30
N ARG A 146 2.40 -6.94 0.28
CA ARG A 146 1.10 -6.57 -0.28
C ARG A 146 0.20 -5.88 0.71
N ILE A 147 -0.66 -5.00 0.19
CA ILE A 147 -1.82 -4.43 0.87
C ILE A 147 -3.00 -4.65 -0.06
N ASP A 148 -3.94 -5.46 0.37
CA ASP A 148 -5.20 -5.75 -0.33
C ASP A 148 -6.21 -6.32 0.66
N ASP A 149 -7.34 -6.84 0.18
CA ASP A 149 -8.39 -7.42 1.04
C ASP A 149 -7.89 -8.56 1.93
N ASN A 150 -6.81 -9.25 1.56
CA ASN A 150 -6.28 -10.41 2.27
C ASN A 150 -4.93 -10.15 2.95
N HIS A 151 -4.30 -9.01 2.68
CA HIS A 151 -2.96 -8.69 3.16
C HIS A 151 -2.93 -7.31 3.83
N ALA A 152 -2.32 -7.23 5.02
CA ALA A 152 -2.17 -6.01 5.81
C ALA A 152 -3.49 -5.25 6.04
N ASN A 153 -4.60 -5.97 6.21
CA ASN A 153 -5.96 -5.45 6.34
C ASN A 153 -6.61 -5.89 7.66
N ALA A 154 -6.35 -5.14 8.72
CA ALA A 154 -6.92 -5.41 10.04
C ALA A 154 -8.45 -5.19 10.10
N LYS A 155 -9.02 -4.36 9.20
CA LYS A 155 -10.48 -4.16 9.14
C LYS A 155 -11.19 -5.47 8.83
N LYS A 156 -10.72 -6.25 7.87
CA LYS A 156 -11.28 -7.55 7.54
C LYS A 156 -11.27 -8.49 8.75
N GLN A 157 -10.15 -8.56 9.46
CA GLN A 157 -10.05 -9.36 10.70
C GLN A 157 -11.02 -8.88 11.77
N TRP A 158 -11.22 -7.55 11.91
CA TRP A 158 -12.19 -6.97 12.84
C TRP A 158 -13.63 -7.34 12.46
N GLU A 159 -13.96 -7.36 11.18
CA GLU A 159 -15.26 -7.81 10.66
C GLU A 159 -15.50 -9.29 10.96
N GLU A 160 -14.49 -10.15 10.76
CA GLU A 160 -14.52 -11.58 11.10
C GLU A 160 -14.69 -11.84 12.59
N MET A 161 -14.21 -10.93 13.46
CA MET A 161 -14.45 -10.95 14.91
C MET A 161 -15.86 -10.48 15.32
N GLY A 162 -16.72 -10.08 14.38
CA GLY A 162 -18.06 -9.57 14.65
C GLY A 162 -18.10 -8.10 15.02
N CYS A 163 -17.17 -7.30 14.53
CA CYS A 163 -17.13 -5.84 14.68
C CYS A 163 -17.16 -5.34 16.11
N PRO A 164 -16.31 -5.82 17.04
CA PRO A 164 -16.36 -5.43 18.44
C PRO A 164 -16.13 -3.93 18.60
N THR A 165 -17.10 -3.24 19.25
CA THR A 165 -16.97 -1.81 19.55
C THR A 165 -15.85 -1.55 20.56
N TYR A 166 -15.67 -2.47 21.50
CA TYR A 166 -14.64 -2.41 22.55
C TYR A 166 -13.81 -3.70 22.49
N PRO A 167 -12.80 -3.78 21.60
CA PRO A 167 -11.98 -4.98 21.50
C PRO A 167 -11.17 -5.21 22.78
N THR A 168 -11.05 -6.45 23.20
CA THR A 168 -10.18 -6.86 24.31
C THR A 168 -8.71 -6.67 23.93
N PRO A 169 -7.78 -6.59 24.92
CA PRO A 169 -6.34 -6.52 24.61
C PRO A 169 -5.83 -7.65 23.70
N ALA A 170 -6.40 -8.85 23.81
CA ALA A 170 -6.06 -9.97 22.94
C ALA A 170 -6.52 -9.73 21.49
N GLN A 171 -7.74 -9.24 21.29
CA GLN A 171 -8.26 -8.86 19.98
C GLN A 171 -7.47 -7.70 19.35
N VAL A 172 -7.10 -6.67 20.15
CA VAL A 172 -6.25 -5.58 19.66
C VAL A 172 -4.90 -6.12 19.18
N LYS A 173 -4.30 -7.06 19.90
CA LYS A 173 -3.05 -7.70 19.48
C LYS A 173 -3.22 -8.45 18.16
N GLU A 174 -4.25 -9.24 18.02
CA GLU A 174 -4.57 -9.99 16.81
C GLU A 174 -4.82 -9.05 15.62
N LEU A 175 -5.53 -7.95 15.82
CA LEU A 175 -5.75 -6.93 14.79
C LEU A 175 -4.45 -6.25 14.36
N LYS A 176 -3.54 -5.97 15.29
CA LYS A 176 -2.21 -5.45 14.96
C LYS A 176 -1.40 -6.44 14.13
N GLU A 177 -1.42 -7.72 14.48
CA GLU A 177 -0.77 -8.80 13.71
C GLU A 177 -1.39 -8.95 12.29
N ALA A 178 -2.72 -8.82 12.16
CA ALA A 178 -3.41 -8.84 10.87
C ALA A 178 -3.09 -7.62 9.99
N SER A 179 -2.68 -6.51 10.58
CA SER A 179 -2.26 -5.30 9.86
C SER A 179 -0.82 -5.37 9.34
N GLU A 180 0.00 -6.33 9.76
CA GLU A 180 1.42 -6.35 9.43
C GLU A 180 1.68 -6.65 7.96
N LEU A 181 2.68 -5.96 7.40
CA LEU A 181 3.23 -6.28 6.08
C LEU A 181 4.02 -7.58 6.18
N LYS A 182 3.57 -8.61 5.50
CA LYS A 182 4.27 -9.88 5.39
C LYS A 182 5.07 -9.92 4.11
N THR A 183 6.34 -10.34 4.22
CA THR A 183 7.21 -10.58 3.08
C THR A 183 7.05 -12.02 2.61
N GLU A 184 6.78 -12.19 1.33
CA GLU A 184 6.62 -13.47 0.66
C GLU A 184 7.62 -13.60 -0.47
N GLU A 185 8.05 -14.81 -0.80
CA GLU A 185 8.89 -15.06 -1.96
C GLU A 185 8.03 -14.95 -3.24
N LEU A 186 8.49 -14.16 -4.21
CA LEU A 186 7.89 -14.06 -5.53
C LEU A 186 8.75 -14.82 -6.54
N PRO A 187 8.22 -15.87 -7.21
CA PRO A 187 8.98 -16.62 -8.20
C PRO A 187 9.46 -15.74 -9.36
N VAL A 188 10.72 -15.88 -9.70
CA VAL A 188 11.34 -15.21 -10.87
C VAL A 188 11.51 -16.21 -11.98
N LYS A 189 10.87 -15.98 -13.13
CA LYS A 189 11.14 -16.72 -14.36
C LYS A 189 12.26 -16.03 -15.12
N VAL A 190 13.12 -16.79 -15.76
CA VAL A 190 14.18 -16.24 -16.62
C VAL A 190 13.85 -16.61 -18.06
N GLU A 191 13.64 -15.61 -18.90
CA GLU A 191 13.34 -15.74 -20.33
C GLU A 191 14.41 -15.00 -21.15
N GLY A 192 15.40 -15.76 -21.62
CA GLY A 192 16.56 -15.18 -22.30
C GLY A 192 17.37 -14.29 -21.35
N GLU A 193 17.42 -12.98 -21.63
CA GLU A 193 18.12 -11.97 -20.81
C GLU A 193 17.19 -11.20 -19.86
N GLU A 194 15.92 -11.59 -19.80
CA GLU A 194 14.91 -10.91 -18.96
C GLU A 194 14.55 -11.76 -17.75
N ALA A 195 14.31 -11.10 -16.62
CA ALA A 195 13.59 -11.68 -15.50
C ALA A 195 12.11 -11.29 -15.62
N VAL A 196 11.23 -12.27 -15.50
CA VAL A 196 9.78 -12.08 -15.58
C VAL A 196 9.16 -12.39 -14.23
N LEU A 197 8.37 -11.45 -13.72
CA LEU A 197 7.60 -11.57 -12.49
C LEU A 197 6.11 -11.61 -12.83
N GLU A 198 5.38 -12.56 -12.28
CA GLU A 198 3.94 -12.69 -12.48
C GLU A 198 3.22 -12.79 -11.14
N PHE A 199 2.17 -12.00 -10.94
CA PHE A 199 1.30 -12.08 -9.76
C PHE A 199 -0.08 -11.48 -10.06
N ALA A 200 -1.06 -11.83 -9.24
CA ALA A 200 -2.36 -11.18 -9.26
C ALA A 200 -2.34 -9.96 -8.34
N LEU A 201 -2.92 -8.85 -8.81
CA LEU A 201 -3.09 -7.62 -8.05
C LEU A 201 -4.58 -7.30 -7.96
N PRO A 202 -5.24 -7.55 -6.83
CA PRO A 202 -6.66 -7.28 -6.65
C PRO A 202 -7.02 -5.80 -6.87
N ALA A 203 -8.32 -5.54 -7.02
CA ALA A 203 -8.84 -4.17 -6.98
C ALA A 203 -8.33 -3.45 -5.73
N TYR A 204 -7.83 -2.22 -5.88
CA TYR A 204 -7.23 -1.40 -4.83
C TYR A 204 -6.01 -2.03 -4.14
N GLY A 205 -5.41 -3.05 -4.75
CA GLY A 205 -4.18 -3.65 -4.26
C GLY A 205 -2.97 -2.74 -4.46
N VAL A 206 -2.05 -2.78 -3.48
CA VAL A 206 -0.71 -2.19 -3.57
C VAL A 206 0.31 -3.28 -3.29
N ALA A 207 1.36 -3.34 -4.07
CA ALA A 207 2.45 -4.29 -3.88
C ALA A 207 3.81 -3.60 -4.00
N LEU A 208 4.72 -3.95 -3.10
CA LEU A 208 6.14 -3.61 -3.23
C LEU A 208 6.91 -4.88 -3.51
N ILE A 209 7.61 -4.92 -4.64
CA ILE A 209 8.47 -6.01 -5.05
C ILE A 209 9.92 -5.56 -4.91
N LYS A 210 10.76 -6.41 -4.34
CA LYS A 210 12.20 -6.15 -4.19
C LYS A 210 13.01 -7.24 -4.85
N LEU A 211 14.02 -6.82 -5.64
CA LEU A 211 15.05 -7.68 -6.20
C LEU A 211 16.39 -7.23 -5.63
N ASP A 212 16.99 -8.04 -4.79
CA ASP A 212 18.27 -7.74 -4.15
C ASP A 212 19.44 -8.14 -5.05
N ARG A 213 20.36 -7.19 -5.29
CA ARG A 213 21.60 -7.44 -6.00
C ARG A 213 22.51 -8.49 -5.31
N LYS A 214 22.37 -8.66 -4.00
CA LYS A 214 23.18 -9.63 -3.21
C LYS A 214 22.78 -11.09 -3.41
N SER A 215 21.65 -11.37 -4.09
CA SER A 215 21.20 -12.74 -4.34
C SER A 215 21.91 -13.45 -5.51
N VAL A 216 22.95 -12.82 -6.08
CA VAL A 216 23.78 -13.40 -7.14
C VAL A 216 25.05 -13.98 -6.50
N VAL A 217 24.92 -15.10 -5.78
CA VAL A 217 26.04 -15.97 -5.36
C VAL A 217 25.74 -17.39 -5.80
#